data_c52802a518545e9b9f0297d47a683c5a
#
_entry.id   c52802a518545e9b9f0297d47a683c5a
#
_cell.length_a   1.000
_cell.length_b   1.000
_cell.length_c   1.000
_cell.angle_alpha   90.00
_cell.angle_beta   90.00
_cell.angle_gamma   90.00
#
_symmetry.space_group_name_H-M   'P 1'
#
loop_
_entity.id
_entity.type
_entity.pdbx_description
1 polymer ?
#
loop_
_entity_poly.entity_id
_entity_poly.type
_entity_poly.pdbx_seq_one_letter_code
_entity_poly.pdbx_strand_id
1 'polypeptide(L)'
;MKVLRITVPICAVALLVLAATAVAQDADKAKLIEIEKIFAANANPSPESAANVKQYVFDGDTTELTSMGRVGTMSKAKILEFSSAPDPSDPNVKSSVKVSDFHVDTYGSTALVSYKQVTTDTGHKDPTLNVTFHLGCLDTFVKRSQAWYWVGGGCASDAPIPQSVWDASKKAMSQEPKDLQDAFH
;
A
#
# COMPACT_ATOMS: atom_id res chain seq x y z
N MET A 1 -30.69 57.60 19.56
CA MET A 1 -29.93 56.58 18.73
C MET A 1 -29.89 55.26 19.48
N LYS A 2 -30.59 54.21 19.00
CA LYS A 2 -30.55 52.88 19.58
C LYS A 2 -29.48 52.11 18.84
N VAL A 3 -28.39 51.73 19.53
CA VAL A 3 -27.33 50.87 19.00
C VAL A 3 -27.84 49.43 19.03
N LEU A 4 -28.16 48.86 17.87
CA LEU A 4 -28.53 47.45 17.70
C LEU A 4 -27.26 46.63 17.86
N ARG A 5 -27.08 45.96 19.01
CA ARG A 5 -25.99 44.98 19.20
C ARG A 5 -26.39 43.71 18.49
N ILE A 6 -25.78 43.46 17.34
CA ILE A 6 -25.84 42.14 16.63
C ILE A 6 -24.88 41.22 17.34
N THR A 7 -25.37 40.42 18.26
CA THR A 7 -24.64 39.28 18.81
C THR A 7 -24.75 38.11 17.79
N VAL A 8 -23.79 38.00 16.89
CA VAL A 8 -23.66 36.81 16.04
C VAL A 8 -23.26 35.64 16.96
N PRO A 9 -24.01 34.54 16.99
CA PRO A 9 -23.68 33.43 17.87
C PRO A 9 -22.40 32.73 17.36
N ILE A 10 -21.29 32.99 18.04
CA ILE A 10 -19.97 32.35 17.80
C ILE A 10 -20.07 30.81 17.81
N CYS A 11 -21.04 30.23 18.53
CA CYS A 11 -21.31 28.80 18.56
C CYS A 11 -21.71 28.19 17.20
N ALA A 12 -22.41 28.95 16.33
CA ALA A 12 -22.85 28.41 15.04
C ALA A 12 -21.70 28.23 14.05
N VAL A 13 -20.69 29.10 14.11
CA VAL A 13 -19.48 28.99 13.26
C VAL A 13 -18.59 27.82 13.71
N ALA A 14 -18.46 27.59 15.01
CA ALA A 14 -17.66 26.46 15.54
C ALA A 14 -18.27 25.11 15.16
N LEU A 15 -19.59 24.96 15.18
CA LEU A 15 -20.27 23.72 14.78
C LEU A 15 -20.12 23.42 13.28
N LEU A 16 -20.14 24.44 12.42
CA LEU A 16 -19.94 24.28 10.98
C LEU A 16 -18.51 23.86 10.63
N VAL A 17 -17.51 24.38 11.34
CA VAL A 17 -16.11 24.00 11.13
C VAL A 17 -15.86 22.54 11.56
N LEU A 18 -16.41 22.10 12.69
CA LEU A 18 -16.30 20.73 13.16
C LEU A 18 -16.97 19.73 12.22
N ALA A 19 -18.14 20.05 11.69
CA ALA A 19 -18.82 19.20 10.72
C ALA A 19 -18.05 19.09 9.40
N ALA A 20 -17.46 20.17 8.90
CA ALA A 20 -16.68 20.17 7.68
C ALA A 20 -15.39 19.35 7.81
N THR A 21 -14.73 19.37 8.96
CA THR A 21 -13.51 18.57 9.21
C THR A 21 -13.83 17.07 9.30
N ALA A 22 -14.93 16.68 9.91
CA ALA A 22 -15.35 15.29 10.01
C ALA A 22 -15.67 14.70 8.62
N VAL A 23 -16.41 15.43 7.79
CA VAL A 23 -16.74 15.00 6.41
C VAL A 23 -15.48 14.87 5.54
N ALA A 24 -14.53 15.79 5.67
CA ALA A 24 -13.27 15.72 4.94
C ALA A 24 -12.43 14.50 5.37
N GLN A 25 -12.43 14.17 6.64
CA GLN A 25 -11.72 13.02 7.19
C GLN A 25 -12.32 11.69 6.70
N ASP A 26 -13.64 11.58 6.64
CA ASP A 26 -14.32 10.38 6.13
C ASP A 26 -14.07 10.20 4.62
N ALA A 27 -14.03 11.28 3.84
CA ALA A 27 -13.68 11.26 2.43
C ALA A 27 -12.23 10.80 2.20
N ASP A 28 -11.28 11.26 3.02
CA ASP A 28 -9.89 10.82 2.97
C ASP A 28 -9.76 9.31 3.30
N LYS A 29 -10.44 8.82 4.33
CA LYS A 29 -10.48 7.39 4.67
C LYS A 29 -11.02 6.54 3.52
N ALA A 30 -12.14 6.94 2.94
CA ALA A 30 -12.73 6.25 1.80
C ALA A 30 -11.77 6.20 0.61
N LYS A 31 -11.07 7.31 0.33
CA LYS A 31 -10.08 7.39 -0.75
C LYS A 31 -8.88 6.48 -0.53
N LEU A 32 -8.36 6.40 0.69
CA LEU A 32 -7.24 5.53 1.06
C LEU A 32 -7.60 4.06 0.87
N ILE A 33 -8.78 3.63 1.34
CA ILE A 33 -9.30 2.27 1.12
C ILE A 33 -9.49 1.98 -0.38
N GLU A 34 -9.94 2.95 -1.16
CA GLU A 34 -10.05 2.81 -2.62
C GLU A 34 -8.67 2.55 -3.27
N ILE A 35 -7.63 3.29 -2.86
CA ILE A 35 -6.26 3.12 -3.38
C ILE A 35 -5.75 1.71 -3.09
N GLU A 36 -5.94 1.19 -1.88
CA GLU A 36 -5.55 -0.18 -1.52
C GLU A 36 -6.27 -1.23 -2.38
N LYS A 37 -7.56 -1.05 -2.60
CA LYS A 37 -8.33 -1.94 -3.50
C LYS A 37 -7.85 -1.88 -4.94
N ILE A 38 -7.43 -0.70 -5.41
CA ILE A 38 -6.84 -0.53 -6.75
C ILE A 38 -5.51 -1.29 -6.84
N PHE A 39 -4.63 -1.17 -5.86
CA PHE A 39 -3.37 -1.92 -5.82
C PHE A 39 -3.63 -3.43 -5.80
N ALA A 40 -4.53 -3.90 -4.95
CA ALA A 40 -4.88 -5.33 -4.86
C ALA A 40 -5.46 -5.87 -6.19
N ALA A 41 -6.34 -5.12 -6.86
CA ALA A 41 -6.92 -5.50 -8.13
C ALA A 41 -5.91 -5.55 -9.29
N ASN A 42 -4.80 -4.82 -9.16
CA ASN A 42 -3.74 -4.70 -10.17
C ASN A 42 -2.39 -5.24 -9.65
N ALA A 43 -2.42 -6.30 -8.86
CA ALA A 43 -1.23 -6.90 -8.24
C ALA A 43 -0.26 -7.53 -9.26
N ASN A 44 -0.70 -7.80 -10.47
CA ASN A 44 0.15 -8.33 -11.54
C ASN A 44 0.69 -7.22 -12.43
N PRO A 45 1.93 -7.34 -12.93
CA PRO A 45 2.50 -6.38 -13.87
C PRO A 45 1.61 -6.18 -15.10
N SER A 46 1.28 -4.93 -15.38
CA SER A 46 0.40 -4.54 -16.51
C SER A 46 0.49 -3.03 -16.75
N PRO A 47 0.00 -2.53 -17.90
CA PRO A 47 -0.12 -1.09 -18.12
C PRO A 47 -0.97 -0.38 -17.05
N GLU A 48 -2.01 -1.02 -16.53
CA GLU A 48 -2.87 -0.51 -15.46
C GLU A 48 -2.13 -0.44 -14.13
N SER A 49 -1.37 -1.49 -13.78
CA SER A 49 -0.52 -1.51 -12.59
C SER A 49 0.51 -0.38 -12.64
N ALA A 50 1.20 -0.22 -13.78
CA ALA A 50 2.13 0.88 -14.01
C ALA A 50 1.48 2.27 -13.92
N ALA A 51 0.25 2.43 -14.41
CA ALA A 51 -0.50 3.68 -14.29
C ALA A 51 -0.85 3.99 -12.83
N ASN A 52 -1.21 2.98 -12.03
CA ASN A 52 -1.50 3.13 -10.60
C ASN A 52 -0.24 3.55 -9.81
N VAL A 53 0.92 2.98 -10.12
CA VAL A 53 2.20 3.40 -9.52
C VAL A 53 2.50 4.87 -9.86
N LYS A 54 2.32 5.30 -11.10
CA LYS A 54 2.50 6.71 -11.50
C LYS A 54 1.60 7.64 -10.70
N GLN A 55 0.37 7.23 -10.46
CA GLN A 55 -0.67 8.06 -9.84
C GLN A 55 -0.58 8.08 -8.32
N TYR A 56 -0.32 6.96 -7.67
CA TYR A 56 -0.51 6.79 -6.23
C TYR A 56 0.77 6.53 -5.43
N VAL A 57 1.89 6.20 -6.06
CA VAL A 57 3.17 6.06 -5.35
C VAL A 57 3.89 7.40 -5.29
N PHE A 58 4.47 7.71 -4.14
CA PHE A 58 5.22 8.94 -3.89
C PHE A 58 6.38 9.09 -4.89
N ASP A 59 6.66 10.33 -5.29
CA ASP A 59 7.78 10.64 -6.18
C ASP A 59 9.08 10.77 -5.38
N GLY A 60 9.66 9.64 -5.04
CA GLY A 60 10.85 9.50 -4.19
C GLY A 60 11.07 8.06 -3.80
N ASP A 61 11.91 7.86 -2.79
CA ASP A 61 12.14 6.54 -2.23
C ASP A 61 11.02 6.14 -1.27
N THR A 62 10.62 4.87 -1.33
CA THR A 62 9.65 4.23 -0.44
C THR A 62 10.34 3.16 0.39
N THR A 63 9.88 2.94 1.61
CA THR A 63 10.41 1.88 2.47
C THR A 63 9.41 0.72 2.53
N GLU A 64 9.90 -0.48 2.28
CA GLU A 64 9.08 -1.68 2.22
C GLU A 64 9.57 -2.75 3.18
N LEU A 65 8.61 -3.44 3.81
CA LEU A 65 8.84 -4.68 4.56
C LEU A 65 8.13 -5.81 3.83
N THR A 66 8.89 -6.75 3.30
CA THR A 66 8.31 -7.94 2.66
C THR A 66 7.76 -8.93 3.69
N SER A 67 6.83 -9.79 3.27
CA SER A 67 6.30 -10.89 4.11
C SER A 67 7.37 -11.87 4.59
N MET A 68 8.53 -11.89 3.92
CA MET A 68 9.70 -12.68 4.28
C MET A 68 10.67 -11.93 5.21
N GLY A 69 10.27 -10.77 5.76
CA GLY A 69 11.04 -10.02 6.75
C GLY A 69 12.22 -9.23 6.20
N ARG A 70 12.36 -9.10 4.88
CA ARG A 70 13.36 -8.18 4.28
C ARG A 70 12.85 -6.74 4.38
N VAL A 71 13.72 -5.84 4.77
CA VAL A 71 13.45 -4.39 4.75
C VAL A 71 14.27 -3.77 3.64
N GLY A 72 13.68 -2.92 2.86
CA GLY A 72 14.39 -2.27 1.77
C GLY A 72 13.82 -0.92 1.41
N THR A 73 14.54 -0.24 0.52
CA THR A 73 14.13 1.06 -0.01
C THR A 73 14.16 0.99 -1.52
N MET A 74 13.04 1.33 -2.15
CA MET A 74 12.93 1.38 -3.60
C MET A 74 12.50 2.76 -4.09
N SER A 75 13.10 3.20 -5.20
CA SER A 75 12.61 4.39 -5.89
C SER A 75 11.33 4.10 -6.65
N LYS A 76 10.50 5.12 -6.84
CA LYS A 76 9.30 5.02 -7.70
C LYS A 76 9.61 4.47 -9.10
N ALA A 77 10.77 4.84 -9.67
CA ALA A 77 11.19 4.35 -10.97
C ALA A 77 11.37 2.83 -10.97
N LYS A 78 11.94 2.26 -9.91
CA LYS A 78 12.13 0.82 -9.77
C LYS A 78 10.81 0.08 -9.55
N ILE A 79 9.91 0.63 -8.71
CA ILE A 79 8.56 0.08 -8.52
C ILE A 79 7.80 0.09 -9.87
N LEU A 80 7.95 1.15 -10.66
CA LEU A 80 7.32 1.25 -11.97
C LEU A 80 7.85 0.20 -12.95
N GLU A 81 9.15 -0.11 -12.92
CA GLU A 81 9.75 -1.19 -13.71
C GLU A 81 9.08 -2.53 -13.40
N PHE A 82 8.99 -2.92 -12.12
CA PHE A 82 8.35 -4.17 -11.69
C PHE A 82 6.84 -4.21 -11.99
N SER A 83 6.17 -3.07 -11.91
CA SER A 83 4.74 -2.97 -12.20
C SER A 83 4.42 -3.01 -13.69
N SER A 84 5.42 -2.83 -14.56
CA SER A 84 5.24 -2.74 -16.01
C SER A 84 5.43 -4.06 -16.75
N ALA A 85 6.29 -4.94 -16.23
CA ALA A 85 6.63 -6.20 -16.88
C ALA A 85 6.86 -7.33 -15.85
N PRO A 86 6.49 -8.58 -16.20
CA PRO A 86 6.77 -9.73 -15.36
C PRO A 86 8.27 -9.91 -15.13
N ASP A 87 8.62 -10.49 -13.97
CA ASP A 87 9.98 -10.91 -13.69
C ASP A 87 10.48 -11.91 -14.79
N PRO A 88 11.53 -11.59 -15.52
CA PRO A 88 12.06 -12.48 -16.56
C PRO A 88 12.57 -13.82 -16.00
N SER A 89 12.91 -13.87 -14.71
CA SER A 89 13.35 -15.11 -14.06
C SER A 89 12.18 -16.06 -13.81
N ASP A 90 10.95 -15.54 -13.60
CA ASP A 90 9.73 -16.31 -13.36
C ASP A 90 8.47 -15.67 -14.02
N PRO A 91 8.42 -15.62 -15.36
CA PRO A 91 7.49 -14.77 -16.10
C PRO A 91 6.03 -15.22 -16.06
N ASN A 92 5.76 -16.44 -15.57
CA ASN A 92 4.42 -17.03 -15.56
C ASN A 92 3.67 -16.82 -14.23
N VAL A 93 4.31 -16.19 -13.25
CA VAL A 93 3.70 -15.96 -11.94
C VAL A 93 2.47 -15.06 -12.07
N LYS A 94 1.42 -15.48 -11.40
CA LYS A 94 0.17 -14.73 -11.25
C LYS A 94 -0.22 -14.68 -9.79
N SER A 95 -0.45 -13.46 -9.31
CA SER A 95 -0.94 -13.20 -7.96
C SER A 95 -2.42 -12.80 -8.01
N SER A 96 -3.22 -13.45 -7.16
CA SER A 96 -4.59 -13.04 -6.87
C SER A 96 -4.62 -12.44 -5.47
N VAL A 97 -4.98 -11.18 -5.34
CA VAL A 97 -4.98 -10.45 -4.07
C VAL A 97 -6.38 -10.04 -3.69
N LYS A 98 -6.77 -10.32 -2.44
CA LYS A 98 -8.02 -9.88 -1.82
C LYS A 98 -7.69 -9.13 -0.54
N VAL A 99 -8.33 -7.97 -0.35
CA VAL A 99 -8.11 -7.11 0.82
C VAL A 99 -9.42 -6.87 1.57
N SER A 100 -9.36 -6.85 2.90
CA SER A 100 -10.50 -6.69 3.80
C SER A 100 -10.10 -6.08 5.13
N ASP A 101 -11.09 -5.85 6.02
CA ASP A 101 -10.90 -5.43 7.41
C ASP A 101 -10.04 -4.16 7.56
N PHE A 102 -10.36 -3.14 6.75
CA PHE A 102 -9.63 -1.89 6.75
C PHE A 102 -9.84 -1.08 8.02
N HIS A 103 -8.73 -0.58 8.56
CA HIS A 103 -8.73 0.47 9.56
C HIS A 103 -7.82 1.61 9.10
N VAL A 104 -8.30 2.86 9.18
CA VAL A 104 -7.58 4.04 8.69
C VAL A 104 -7.48 5.08 9.79
N ASP A 105 -6.24 5.43 10.14
CA ASP A 105 -5.92 6.55 11.03
C ASP A 105 -5.27 7.68 10.24
N THR A 106 -5.77 8.91 10.43
CA THR A 106 -5.25 10.09 9.76
C THR A 106 -4.63 11.05 10.77
N TYR A 107 -3.42 11.54 10.46
CA TYR A 107 -2.64 12.45 11.28
C TYR A 107 -2.21 13.66 10.43
N GLY A 108 -3.15 14.57 10.19
CA GLY A 108 -2.93 15.72 9.31
C GLY A 108 -2.69 15.29 7.86
N SER A 109 -1.48 15.46 7.37
CA SER A 109 -1.08 15.05 6.01
C SER A 109 -0.47 13.65 5.93
N THR A 110 -0.57 12.85 6.98
CA THR A 110 -0.10 11.46 7.02
C THR A 110 -1.27 10.55 7.38
N ALA A 111 -1.29 9.36 6.82
CA ALA A 111 -2.26 8.33 7.19
C ALA A 111 -1.58 6.96 7.30
N LEU A 112 -2.12 6.15 8.21
CA LEU A 112 -1.82 4.72 8.33
C LEU A 112 -3.06 3.93 7.93
N VAL A 113 -2.87 2.94 7.08
CA VAL A 113 -3.93 2.02 6.63
C VAL A 113 -3.53 0.62 7.01
N SER A 114 -4.24 0.01 7.95
CA SER A 114 -4.07 -1.41 8.27
C SER A 114 -5.21 -2.22 7.69
N TYR A 115 -4.90 -3.43 7.22
CA TYR A 115 -5.88 -4.30 6.58
C TYR A 115 -5.43 -5.76 6.58
N LYS A 116 -6.34 -6.66 6.27
CA LYS A 116 -6.03 -8.06 5.98
C LYS A 116 -5.91 -8.28 4.48
N GLN A 117 -4.94 -9.10 4.09
CA GLN A 117 -4.70 -9.48 2.72
C GLN A 117 -4.62 -11.00 2.59
N VAL A 118 -5.27 -11.54 1.58
CA VAL A 118 -5.07 -12.92 1.13
C VAL A 118 -4.46 -12.88 -0.25
N THR A 119 -3.22 -13.35 -0.37
CA THR A 119 -2.50 -13.45 -1.64
C THR A 119 -2.36 -14.91 -2.02
N THR A 120 -2.74 -15.26 -3.24
CA THR A 120 -2.52 -16.59 -3.81
C THR A 120 -1.64 -16.45 -5.03
N ASP A 121 -0.45 -17.03 -4.98
CA ASP A 121 0.51 -17.07 -6.07
C ASP A 121 0.44 -18.42 -6.80
N THR A 122 0.53 -18.35 -8.12
CA THR A 122 0.48 -19.52 -9.02
C THR A 122 1.44 -19.32 -10.19
N GLY A 123 1.79 -20.39 -10.87
CA GLY A 123 2.62 -20.33 -12.08
C GLY A 123 4.12 -20.23 -11.84
N HIS A 124 4.57 -20.33 -10.58
CA HIS A 124 5.99 -20.38 -10.28
C HIS A 124 6.69 -21.59 -10.91
N LYS A 125 7.94 -21.42 -11.36
CA LYS A 125 8.81 -22.50 -11.82
C LYS A 125 9.07 -23.52 -10.72
N ASP A 126 9.25 -23.07 -9.48
CA ASP A 126 9.25 -23.91 -8.30
C ASP A 126 7.83 -24.00 -7.73
N PRO A 127 7.14 -25.15 -7.88
CA PRO A 127 5.75 -25.29 -7.43
C PRO A 127 5.58 -25.14 -5.91
N THR A 128 6.65 -25.22 -5.12
CA THR A 128 6.64 -24.96 -3.68
C THR A 128 6.23 -23.51 -3.38
N LEU A 129 6.44 -22.59 -4.32
CA LEU A 129 6.08 -21.19 -4.21
C LEU A 129 4.64 -20.89 -4.66
N ASN A 130 3.89 -21.87 -5.19
CA ASN A 130 2.47 -21.72 -5.48
C ASN A 130 1.67 -21.85 -4.17
N VAL A 131 1.56 -20.75 -3.43
CA VAL A 131 1.03 -20.74 -2.06
C VAL A 131 -0.03 -19.67 -1.88
N THR A 132 -0.85 -19.83 -0.84
CA THR A 132 -1.74 -18.80 -0.35
C THR A 132 -1.22 -18.30 0.99
N PHE A 133 -1.00 -16.98 1.06
CA PHE A 133 -0.64 -16.28 2.29
C PHE A 133 -1.84 -15.52 2.85
N HIS A 134 -2.00 -15.58 4.16
CA HIS A 134 -2.87 -14.72 4.93
C HIS A 134 -1.99 -13.72 5.66
N LEU A 135 -2.19 -12.44 5.41
CA LEU A 135 -1.29 -11.38 5.83
C LEU A 135 -2.05 -10.29 6.60
N GLY A 136 -1.41 -9.76 7.63
CA GLY A 136 -1.74 -8.46 8.19
C GLY A 136 -0.81 -7.42 7.59
N CYS A 137 -1.38 -6.36 7.02
CA CYS A 137 -0.64 -5.31 6.33
C CYS A 137 -0.79 -3.96 7.02
N LEU A 138 0.22 -3.12 6.88
CA LEU A 138 0.22 -1.73 7.32
C LEU A 138 0.91 -0.88 6.25
N ASP A 139 0.18 0.07 5.68
CA ASP A 139 0.68 1.01 4.71
C ASP A 139 0.63 2.44 5.23
N THR A 140 1.59 3.23 4.76
CA THR A 140 1.72 4.65 5.12
C THR A 140 1.50 5.50 3.88
N PHE A 141 0.68 6.53 4.04
CA PHE A 141 0.40 7.51 3.00
C PHE A 141 0.74 8.92 3.45
N VAL A 142 1.11 9.77 2.49
CA VAL A 142 1.25 11.21 2.69
C VAL A 142 0.36 11.97 1.72
N LYS A 143 -0.22 13.07 2.19
CA LYS A 143 -1.05 13.98 1.39
C LYS A 143 -0.20 15.12 0.85
N ARG A 144 -0.20 15.32 -0.46
CA ARG A 144 0.44 16.45 -1.14
C ARG A 144 -0.54 17.05 -2.15
N SER A 145 -0.72 18.36 -2.14
CA SER A 145 -1.60 19.05 -3.09
C SER A 145 -3.00 18.41 -3.22
N GLN A 146 -3.59 18.01 -2.06
CA GLN A 146 -4.90 17.34 -1.94
C GLN A 146 -4.95 15.89 -2.47
N ALA A 147 -3.85 15.29 -2.90
CA ALA A 147 -3.76 13.89 -3.30
C ALA A 147 -3.00 13.05 -2.25
N TRP A 148 -3.39 11.81 -2.09
CA TRP A 148 -2.72 10.83 -1.24
C TRP A 148 -1.73 9.98 -2.05
N TYR A 149 -0.54 9.79 -1.50
CA TYR A 149 0.54 9.00 -2.10
C TYR A 149 1.05 7.98 -1.09
N TRP A 150 1.17 6.73 -1.51
CA TRP A 150 1.81 5.68 -0.75
C TRP A 150 3.33 5.94 -0.66
N VAL A 151 3.88 5.84 0.55
CA VAL A 151 5.31 6.10 0.84
C VAL A 151 6.01 4.89 1.41
N GLY A 152 5.31 3.83 1.64
CA GLY A 152 5.88 2.59 2.16
C GLY A 152 4.90 1.81 3.02
N GLY A 153 5.28 0.58 3.29
CA GLY A 153 4.46 -0.30 4.10
C GLY A 153 5.03 -1.71 4.14
N GLY A 154 4.22 -2.62 4.62
CA GLY A 154 4.60 -4.02 4.64
C GLY A 154 3.53 -4.93 5.21
N CYS A 155 3.74 -6.21 4.97
CA CYS A 155 2.84 -7.25 5.41
C CYS A 155 3.61 -8.32 6.19
N ALA A 156 2.95 -8.87 7.20
CA ALA A 156 3.43 -10.04 7.93
C ALA A 156 2.42 -11.18 7.83
N SER A 157 2.91 -12.41 7.72
CA SER A 157 2.04 -13.59 7.74
C SER A 157 1.37 -13.73 9.12
N ASP A 158 0.08 -14.03 9.15
CA ASP A 158 -0.69 -14.32 10.36
C ASP A 158 -0.56 -15.78 10.80
N ALA A 159 0.15 -16.60 10.02
CA ALA A 159 0.44 -18.01 10.29
C ALA A 159 1.91 -18.35 10.01
N PRO A 160 2.47 -19.38 10.64
CA PRO A 160 3.82 -19.85 10.34
C PRO A 160 3.96 -20.22 8.87
N ILE A 161 4.97 -19.66 8.20
CA ILE A 161 5.31 -20.02 6.82
C ILE A 161 6.03 -21.39 6.84
N PRO A 162 5.60 -22.37 6.05
CA PRO A 162 6.27 -23.68 5.98
C PRO A 162 7.75 -23.55 5.63
N GLN A 163 8.59 -24.38 6.24
CA GLN A 163 10.05 -24.33 6.04
C GLN A 163 10.43 -24.53 4.56
N SER A 164 9.71 -25.38 3.84
CA SER A 164 9.92 -25.58 2.40
C SER A 164 9.71 -24.31 1.57
N VAL A 165 8.70 -23.50 1.94
CA VAL A 165 8.43 -22.21 1.28
C VAL A 165 9.53 -21.21 1.62
N TRP A 166 10.00 -21.18 2.87
CA TRP A 166 11.14 -20.37 3.29
C TRP A 166 12.40 -20.68 2.49
N ASP A 167 12.73 -21.96 2.34
CA ASP A 167 13.95 -22.42 1.64
C ASP A 167 13.86 -22.11 0.14
N ALA A 168 12.69 -22.34 -0.48
CA ALA A 168 12.45 -21.99 -1.87
C ALA A 168 12.52 -20.48 -2.10
N SER A 169 11.93 -19.67 -1.22
CA SER A 169 11.99 -18.21 -1.30
C SER A 169 13.41 -17.68 -1.13
N LYS A 170 14.19 -18.19 -0.18
CA LYS A 170 15.60 -17.80 -0.01
C LYS A 170 16.42 -18.12 -1.26
N LYS A 171 16.18 -19.30 -1.87
CA LYS A 171 16.83 -19.68 -3.11
C LYS A 171 16.46 -18.73 -4.25
N ALA A 172 15.19 -18.38 -4.42
CA ALA A 172 14.74 -17.42 -5.41
C ALA A 172 15.38 -16.04 -5.19
N MET A 173 15.36 -15.51 -3.95
CA MET A 173 15.99 -14.25 -3.59
C MET A 173 17.50 -14.21 -3.87
N SER A 174 18.21 -15.34 -3.70
CA SER A 174 19.64 -15.41 -4.02
C SER A 174 19.96 -15.32 -5.51
N GLN A 175 18.94 -15.47 -6.36
CA GLN A 175 19.03 -15.39 -7.82
C GLN A 175 18.51 -14.05 -8.38
N GLU A 176 17.99 -13.17 -7.52
CA GLU A 176 17.57 -11.83 -7.91
C GLU A 176 18.73 -11.01 -8.49
N PRO A 177 18.46 -10.04 -9.37
CA PRO A 177 19.45 -9.06 -9.80
C PRO A 177 20.12 -8.36 -8.61
N LYS A 178 21.41 -8.05 -8.75
CA LYS A 178 22.21 -7.50 -7.63
C LYS A 178 21.63 -6.20 -7.08
N ASP A 179 21.11 -5.32 -7.91
CA ASP A 179 20.49 -4.06 -7.52
C ASP A 179 19.24 -4.28 -6.64
N LEU A 180 18.49 -5.36 -6.87
CA LEU A 180 17.37 -5.74 -6.02
C LEU A 180 17.85 -6.35 -4.70
N GLN A 181 18.89 -7.21 -4.74
CA GLN A 181 19.50 -7.74 -3.51
C GLN A 181 20.06 -6.62 -2.62
N ASP A 182 20.69 -5.60 -3.23
CA ASP A 182 21.29 -4.45 -2.53
C ASP A 182 20.20 -3.49 -1.97
N ALA A 183 19.00 -3.46 -2.57
CA ALA A 183 17.88 -2.65 -2.09
C ALA A 183 17.22 -3.22 -0.81
N PHE A 184 17.33 -4.53 -0.58
CA PHE A 184 16.73 -5.22 0.55
C PHE A 184 17.77 -5.94 1.42
N HIS A 185 17.66 -5.77 2.72
CA HIS A 185 18.54 -6.38 3.74
C HIS A 185 17.74 -6.98 4.90
#